data_1eab19c3807485bf7e946aea33cae343
#
_entry.id   1eab19c3807485bf7e946aea33cae343
#
_cell.length_a   1.000
_cell.length_b   1.000
_cell.length_c   1.000
_cell.angle_alpha   90.00
_cell.angle_beta   90.00
_cell.angle_gamma   90.00
#
_symmetry.space_group_name_H-M   'P 1'
#
loop_
_entity.id
_entity.type
_entity.pdbx_description
1 polymer ?
#
loop_
_entity_poly.entity_id
_entity_poly.type
_entity_poly.pdbx_seq_one_letter_code
_entity_poly.pdbx_strand_id
1 'polypeptide(L)'
;MVPPRQYGGSPGAPYGLGFRVPLLIVSPYAKPGFIFHEQAEQASIARFIEKVFKSTHTLSDFDPAAQDGQANDLLNAFDFTQAPLAPIDLPQRDCQADGGQ
;
A
#
# COMPACT_ATOMS: atom_id res chain seq x y z
N MET A 1 9.42 -4.65 -14.83
CA MET A 1 7.99 -4.30 -15.02
C MET A 1 7.14 -5.52 -14.72
N VAL A 2 6.12 -5.37 -13.91
CA VAL A 2 5.19 -6.47 -13.63
C VAL A 2 4.28 -6.63 -14.84
N PRO A 3 4.05 -7.86 -15.33
CA PRO A 3 3.19 -8.06 -16.47
C PRO A 3 1.75 -7.58 -16.20
N PRO A 4 1.07 -7.07 -17.21
CA PRO A 4 -0.30 -6.62 -17.04
C PRO A 4 -1.21 -7.77 -16.65
N ARG A 5 -2.07 -7.52 -15.69
CA ARG A 5 -3.17 -8.41 -15.35
C ARG A 5 -4.37 -8.01 -16.18
N GLN A 6 -5.13 -9.00 -16.61
CA GLN A 6 -6.42 -8.71 -17.21
C GLN A 6 -7.43 -8.52 -16.07
N TYR A 7 -7.76 -7.31 -15.84
CA TYR A 7 -8.85 -6.98 -14.95
C TYR A 7 -10.07 -6.73 -15.82
N GLY A 8 -11.17 -7.30 -15.50
CA GLY A 8 -12.49 -7.27 -16.12
C GLY A 8 -12.89 -6.09 -17.01
N GLY A 9 -11.99 -5.65 -17.83
CA GLY A 9 -12.24 -4.57 -18.76
C GLY A 9 -12.60 -5.09 -20.14
N SER A 10 -12.84 -4.17 -21.04
CA SER A 10 -13.11 -4.52 -22.45
C SER A 10 -11.94 -5.28 -23.04
N PRO A 11 -12.20 -6.28 -23.90
CA PRO A 11 -11.13 -6.96 -24.62
C PRO A 11 -10.24 -5.95 -25.35
N GLY A 12 -8.94 -6.06 -25.17
CA GLY A 12 -7.97 -5.17 -25.80
C GLY A 12 -7.51 -3.97 -24.96
N ALA A 13 -8.02 -3.80 -23.76
CA ALA A 13 -7.56 -2.76 -22.84
C ALA A 13 -6.93 -3.39 -21.59
N PRO A 14 -5.68 -3.87 -21.66
CA PRO A 14 -5.04 -4.47 -20.52
C PRO A 14 -4.70 -3.42 -19.47
N TYR A 15 -5.28 -3.53 -18.31
CA TYR A 15 -4.83 -2.78 -17.14
C TYR A 15 -3.76 -3.60 -16.44
N GLY A 16 -2.63 -3.00 -16.15
CA GLY A 16 -1.53 -3.65 -15.47
C GLY A 16 -1.05 -2.84 -14.29
N LEU A 17 -0.13 -3.42 -13.55
CA LEU A 17 0.43 -2.76 -12.37
C LEU A 17 1.36 -1.60 -12.75
N GLY A 18 1.84 -1.58 -13.99
CA GLY A 18 2.67 -0.48 -14.48
C GLY A 18 4.00 -0.34 -13.77
N PHE A 19 4.40 0.90 -13.53
CA PHE A 19 5.68 1.23 -12.91
C PHE A 19 5.64 1.03 -11.40
N ARG A 20 6.82 0.77 -10.84
CA ARG A 20 6.99 0.75 -9.39
C ARG A 20 6.86 2.16 -8.84
N VAL A 21 6.15 2.26 -7.74
CA VAL A 21 6.05 3.50 -6.95
C VAL A 21 6.46 3.19 -5.52
N PRO A 22 7.07 4.15 -4.83
CA PRO A 22 7.42 3.94 -3.43
C PRO A 22 6.18 3.89 -2.55
N LEU A 23 6.24 3.08 -1.50
CA LEU A 23 5.25 3.05 -0.43
C LEU A 23 6.00 3.14 0.89
N LEU A 24 5.65 4.12 1.70
CA LEU A 24 6.16 4.28 3.05
C LEU A 24 4.99 4.15 4.03
N ILE A 25 5.14 3.23 4.98
CA ILE A 25 4.13 3.01 6.02
C ILE A 25 4.64 3.59 7.32
N VAL A 26 3.91 4.54 7.87
CA VAL A 26 4.22 5.17 9.16
C VAL A 26 3.04 4.93 10.10
N SER A 27 3.28 4.16 11.14
CA SER A 27 2.23 3.80 12.09
C SER A 27 2.87 3.31 13.39
N PRO A 28 2.23 3.55 14.54
CA PRO A 28 2.68 2.95 15.80
C PRO A 28 2.70 1.42 15.78
N TYR A 29 1.96 0.81 14.89
CA TYR A 29 1.85 -0.64 14.79
C TYR A 29 2.55 -1.21 13.55
N ALA A 30 3.25 -0.38 12.79
CA ALA A 30 4.10 -0.87 11.71
C ALA A 30 5.30 -1.63 12.30
N LYS A 31 5.74 -2.69 11.63
CA LYS A 31 6.93 -3.42 12.03
C LYS A 31 8.15 -2.53 11.84
N PRO A 32 8.92 -2.25 12.89
CA PRO A 32 10.07 -1.35 12.78
C PRO A 32 11.16 -1.93 11.88
N GLY A 33 11.71 -1.11 11.00
CA GLY A 33 12.79 -1.53 10.10
C GLY A 33 12.39 -2.60 9.10
N PHE A 34 11.11 -2.81 8.90
CA PHE A 34 10.61 -3.87 8.03
C PHE A 34 10.57 -3.41 6.57
N ILE A 35 11.03 -4.27 5.69
CA ILE A 35 10.91 -4.07 4.24
C ILE A 35 9.87 -5.05 3.70
N PHE A 36 8.84 -4.52 3.09
CA PHE A 36 7.74 -5.32 2.54
C PHE A 36 8.15 -5.86 1.17
N HIS A 37 8.32 -7.18 1.08
CA HIS A 37 8.78 -7.82 -0.15
C HIS A 37 7.64 -8.40 -1.00
N GLU A 38 6.43 -8.40 -0.47
CA GLU A 38 5.29 -8.92 -1.22
C GLU A 38 4.82 -7.91 -2.25
N GLN A 39 4.21 -8.39 -3.31
CA GLN A 39 3.65 -7.52 -4.32
C GLN A 39 2.45 -6.78 -3.76
N ALA A 40 2.48 -5.46 -3.85
CA ALA A 40 1.39 -4.59 -3.46
C ALA A 40 1.08 -3.62 -4.60
N GLU A 41 -0.07 -3.02 -4.54
CA GLU A 41 -0.55 -2.07 -5.54
C GLU A 41 -1.38 -0.98 -4.87
N GLN A 42 -1.79 0.02 -5.61
CA GLN A 42 -2.55 1.12 -5.02
C GLN A 42 -3.86 0.65 -4.38
N ALA A 43 -4.51 -0.33 -4.98
CA ALA A 43 -5.72 -0.93 -4.41
C ALA A 43 -5.46 -1.65 -3.08
N SER A 44 -4.20 -1.95 -2.75
CA SER A 44 -3.84 -2.55 -1.46
C SER A 44 -4.20 -1.67 -0.27
N ILE A 45 -4.18 -0.36 -0.45
CA ILE A 45 -4.57 0.59 0.60
C ILE A 45 -6.07 0.43 0.91
N ALA A 46 -6.89 0.38 -0.12
CA ALA A 46 -8.32 0.15 0.07
C ALA A 46 -8.58 -1.21 0.73
N ARG A 47 -7.89 -2.23 0.28
CA ARG A 47 -8.00 -3.58 0.86
C ARG A 47 -7.61 -3.60 2.34
N PHE A 48 -6.56 -2.88 2.70
CA PHE A 48 -6.16 -2.75 4.10
C PHE A 48 -7.26 -2.12 4.95
N ILE A 49 -7.87 -1.04 4.47
CA ILE A 49 -8.96 -0.36 5.17
C ILE A 49 -10.14 -1.31 5.38
N GLU A 50 -10.54 -2.03 4.36
CA GLU A 50 -11.63 -2.99 4.44
C GLU A 50 -11.35 -4.08 5.48
N LYS A 51 -10.14 -4.58 5.51
CA LYS A 51 -9.74 -5.62 6.48
C LYS A 51 -9.70 -5.09 7.91
N VAL A 52 -9.15 -3.90 8.11
CA VAL A 52 -9.03 -3.31 9.45
C VAL A 52 -10.40 -2.99 10.03
N PHE A 53 -11.28 -2.41 9.24
CA PHE A 53 -12.63 -2.07 9.69
C PHE A 53 -13.62 -3.24 9.57
N LYS A 54 -13.15 -4.40 9.14
CA LYS A 54 -13.97 -5.61 9.01
C LYS A 54 -15.23 -5.37 8.17
N SER A 55 -15.04 -4.68 7.06
CA SER A 55 -16.14 -4.40 6.14
C SER A 55 -16.73 -5.72 5.61
N THR A 56 -18.04 -5.82 5.62
CA THR A 56 -18.74 -6.94 5.00
C THR A 56 -18.82 -6.83 3.49
N HIS A 57 -18.59 -5.63 2.99
CA HIS A 57 -18.59 -5.33 1.56
C HIS A 57 -17.24 -4.78 1.15
N THR A 58 -16.88 -5.01 -0.08
CA THR A 58 -15.66 -4.49 -0.71
C THR A 58 -16.05 -3.57 -1.85
N LEU A 59 -15.10 -2.76 -2.32
CA LEU A 59 -15.35 -1.91 -3.48
C LEU A 59 -15.71 -2.75 -4.71
N SER A 60 -15.13 -3.95 -4.82
CA SER A 60 -15.42 -4.86 -5.93
C SER A 60 -16.87 -5.34 -5.95
N ASP A 61 -17.57 -5.29 -4.83
CA ASP A 61 -18.99 -5.64 -4.78
C ASP A 61 -19.88 -4.60 -5.49
N PHE A 62 -19.38 -3.37 -5.59
CA PHE A 62 -20.13 -2.26 -6.19
C PHE A 62 -19.61 -1.89 -7.58
N ASP A 63 -18.33 -2.10 -7.81
CA ASP A 63 -17.68 -1.78 -9.08
C ASP A 63 -16.77 -2.93 -9.51
N PRO A 64 -17.17 -3.70 -10.55
CA PRO A 64 -16.34 -4.79 -11.04
C PRO A 64 -14.96 -4.36 -11.53
N ALA A 65 -14.74 -3.08 -11.80
CA ALA A 65 -13.43 -2.57 -12.19
C ALA A 65 -12.52 -2.32 -10.99
N ALA A 66 -13.06 -2.31 -9.78
CA ALA A 66 -12.25 -2.15 -8.57
C ALA A 66 -11.36 -3.38 -8.35
N GLN A 67 -10.13 -3.12 -7.95
CA GLN A 67 -9.10 -4.15 -7.85
C GLN A 67 -8.78 -4.57 -6.42
N ASP A 68 -9.44 -4.00 -5.46
CA ASP A 68 -9.22 -4.24 -4.04
C ASP A 68 -9.36 -5.71 -3.65
N GLY A 69 -10.30 -6.42 -4.23
CA GLY A 69 -10.54 -7.83 -3.94
C GLY A 69 -9.36 -8.74 -4.26
N GLN A 70 -8.50 -8.35 -5.19
CA GLN A 70 -7.34 -9.13 -5.61
C GLN A 70 -6.03 -8.58 -5.06
N ALA A 71 -6.05 -7.40 -4.45
CA ALA A 71 -4.87 -6.73 -3.97
C ALA A 71 -4.36 -7.35 -2.66
N ASN A 72 -3.06 -7.21 -2.40
CA ASN A 72 -2.48 -7.53 -1.11
C ASN A 72 -3.06 -6.60 -0.04
N ASP A 73 -3.36 -7.13 1.13
CA ASP A 73 -4.00 -6.35 2.19
C ASP A 73 -3.01 -5.60 3.08
N LEU A 74 -1.72 -5.70 2.82
CA LEU A 74 -0.64 -5.03 3.56
C LEU A 74 -0.53 -5.44 5.06
N LEU A 75 -1.34 -6.36 5.54
CA LEU A 75 -1.37 -6.70 6.96
C LEU A 75 -0.03 -7.23 7.47
N ASN A 76 0.77 -7.85 6.59
CA ASN A 76 2.08 -8.38 6.97
C ASN A 76 3.10 -7.29 7.32
N ALA A 77 2.83 -6.03 6.99
CA ALA A 77 3.68 -4.91 7.39
C ALA A 77 3.39 -4.42 8.82
N PHE A 78 2.37 -4.95 9.45
CA PHE A 78 1.91 -4.50 10.77
C PHE A 78 2.00 -5.63 11.79
N ASP A 79 2.17 -5.23 13.05
CA ASP A 79 2.03 -6.11 14.20
C ASP A 79 1.17 -5.39 15.24
N PHE A 80 -0.11 -5.73 15.24
CA PHE A 80 -1.06 -5.11 16.18
C PHE A 80 -0.95 -5.66 17.59
N THR A 81 -0.08 -6.66 17.82
CA THR A 81 0.19 -7.20 19.15
C THR A 81 1.38 -6.51 19.83
N GLN A 82 2.18 -5.76 19.08
CA GLN A 82 3.30 -5.02 19.64
C GLN A 82 2.83 -3.82 20.45
N ALA A 83 3.68 -3.36 21.38
CA ALA A 83 3.46 -2.06 22.00
C ALA A 83 3.58 -0.96 20.94
N PRO A 84 2.72 0.08 21.01
CA PRO A 84 2.80 1.16 20.02
C PRO A 84 4.19 1.80 20.03
N LEU A 85 4.72 2.02 18.84
CA LEU A 85 6.01 2.69 18.69
C LEU A 85 5.88 4.17 19.09
N ALA A 86 6.89 4.67 19.80
CA ALA A 86 6.95 6.08 20.11
C ALA A 86 7.17 6.91 18.84
N PRO A 87 6.67 8.16 18.81
CA PRO A 87 6.98 9.06 17.70
C PRO A 87 8.49 9.22 17.53
N ILE A 88 8.94 9.28 16.30
CA ILE A 88 10.34 9.52 15.99
C ILE A 88 10.51 10.99 15.60
N ASP A 89 11.31 11.70 16.38
CA ASP A 89 11.70 13.05 16.00
C ASP A 89 12.90 12.98 15.07
N LEU A 90 12.66 13.34 13.84
CA LEU A 90 13.74 13.41 12.84
C LEU A 90 14.42 14.77 12.92
N PRO A 91 15.77 14.81 12.83
CA PRO A 91 16.47 16.09 12.79
C PRO A 91 16.03 16.87 11.55
N GLN A 92 15.85 18.16 11.76
CA GLN A 92 15.53 19.04 10.65
C GLN A 92 16.74 19.12 9.70
N ARG A 93 16.48 18.89 8.44
CA ARG A 93 17.51 18.97 7.42
C ARG A 93 17.50 20.37 6.81
N ASP A 94 18.67 20.97 6.75
CA ASP A 94 18.85 22.25 6.05
C ASP A 94 19.06 21.98 4.56
N CYS A 95 18.03 22.20 3.80
CA CYS A 95 18.10 21.97 2.36
C CYS A 95 19.04 22.91 1.63
N GLN A 96 19.35 24.07 2.21
CA GLN A 96 20.32 25.00 1.60
C GLN A 96 21.73 24.47 1.73
N ALA A 97 22.04 23.79 2.84
CA ALA A 97 23.36 23.23 3.05
C ALA A 97 23.68 22.08 2.11
N ASP A 98 22.68 21.49 1.50
CA ASP A 98 22.85 20.37 0.58
C ASP A 98 23.25 20.78 -0.82
N GLY A 99 23.85 21.96 -0.93
CA GLY A 99 24.48 22.36 -2.16
C GLY A 99 23.57 22.86 -3.19
N GLY A 100 22.57 23.18 -2.79
CA GLY A 100 21.82 23.89 -3.66
C GLY A 100 21.76 23.42 -5.01
N GLN A 101 21.05 23.28 -5.30
CA GLN A 101 20.78 23.12 -6.56
C GLN A 101 20.14 24.22 -7.14
#